data_333f176e097385fee70e7a6e4b1b25ba
#
_entry.id   333f176e097385fee70e7a6e4b1b25ba
#
_cell.length_a   1.000
_cell.length_b   1.000
_cell.length_c   1.000
_cell.angle_alpha   90.00
_cell.angle_beta   90.00
_cell.angle_gamma   90.00
#
_symmetry.space_group_name_H-M   'P 1'
#
loop_
_entity.id
_entity.type
_entity.pdbx_description
1 polymer ?
#
loop_
_entity_poly.entity_id
_entity_poly.type
_entity_poly.pdbx_seq_one_letter_code
_entity_poly.pdbx_strand_id
1 'polypeptide(L)'
;MFGFQLLSAASVLLLLLLLTAHGAIPPPEDAARMARFVLHACDWGALATLSAQEGLRGYPFANIFSLSDGPPGPLSGSGVPYFYLTDLEISVQDLEINSNASLTVSLAQTPYCKKHKYDPQNPLCAHIIFSGNVVKVNDSEAGLAKKALFSRHPEMESWPKDHNWFFAKFNITCIWVLDYFGGLKTVTPEEYYSVKP
;
A
#
# COMPACT_ATOMS: atom_id res chain seq x y z
N MET A 1 42.19 -15.70 -26.30
CA MET A 1 42.36 -15.96 -24.85
C MET A 1 41.38 -15.04 -24.12
N PHE A 2 40.26 -15.55 -23.67
CA PHE A 2 39.31 -14.78 -22.85
C PHE A 2 39.66 -15.04 -21.39
N GLY A 3 40.16 -14.01 -20.70
CA GLY A 3 40.43 -14.12 -19.25
C GLY A 3 39.14 -14.04 -18.46
N PHE A 4 38.72 -15.14 -17.86
CA PHE A 4 37.71 -15.18 -16.82
C PHE A 4 38.34 -14.54 -15.55
N GLN A 5 37.95 -13.29 -15.22
CA GLN A 5 38.25 -12.76 -13.89
C GLN A 5 37.36 -13.47 -12.86
N LEU A 6 37.98 -14.27 -12.02
CA LEU A 6 37.36 -14.87 -10.84
C LEU A 6 37.05 -13.74 -9.84
N LEU A 7 35.76 -13.51 -9.57
CA LEU A 7 35.32 -12.60 -8.51
C LEU A 7 35.88 -13.12 -7.17
N SER A 8 36.44 -12.23 -6.36
CA SER A 8 36.97 -12.59 -5.05
C SER A 8 35.86 -13.10 -4.12
N ALA A 9 36.19 -13.98 -3.18
CA ALA A 9 35.23 -14.48 -2.19
C ALA A 9 34.52 -13.35 -1.43
N ALA A 10 35.17 -12.23 -1.20
CA ALA A 10 34.62 -11.02 -0.60
C ALA A 10 33.55 -10.37 -1.51
N SER A 11 33.77 -10.35 -2.83
CA SER A 11 32.79 -9.80 -3.80
C SER A 11 31.57 -10.70 -3.92
N VAL A 12 31.74 -12.02 -3.85
CA VAL A 12 30.63 -12.99 -3.85
C VAL A 12 29.85 -12.90 -2.53
N LEU A 13 30.50 -12.73 -1.39
CA LEU A 13 29.87 -12.57 -0.09
C LEU A 13 29.09 -11.25 -0.01
N LEU A 14 29.64 -10.15 -0.56
CA LEU A 14 28.96 -8.85 -0.64
C LEU A 14 27.74 -8.93 -1.56
N LEU A 15 27.82 -9.65 -2.68
CA LEU A 15 26.72 -9.87 -3.60
C LEU A 15 25.61 -10.73 -2.96
N LEU A 16 25.99 -11.77 -2.19
CA LEU A 16 25.06 -12.59 -1.41
C LEU A 16 24.37 -11.78 -0.30
N LEU A 17 25.08 -10.89 0.39
CA LEU A 17 24.51 -9.97 1.38
C LEU A 17 23.55 -8.95 0.76
N LEU A 18 23.79 -8.51 -0.47
CA LEU A 18 22.89 -7.63 -1.21
C LEU A 18 21.65 -8.37 -1.73
N LEU A 19 21.74 -9.67 -2.01
CA LEU A 19 20.62 -10.50 -2.44
C LEU A 19 19.68 -10.92 -1.30
N THR A 20 20.11 -10.83 -0.04
CA THR A 20 19.27 -11.12 1.15
C THR A 20 18.52 -9.90 1.69
N ALA A 21 18.66 -8.74 1.06
CA ALA A 21 17.92 -7.52 1.40
C ALA A 21 16.48 -7.48 0.87
N HIS A 22 15.82 -8.63 0.70
CA HIS A 22 14.36 -8.68 0.73
C HIS A 22 13.96 -8.49 2.19
N GLY A 23 13.38 -7.33 2.51
CA GLY A 23 13.00 -6.99 3.87
C GLY A 23 12.27 -8.17 4.53
N ALA A 24 12.84 -8.71 5.59
CA ALA A 24 12.17 -9.75 6.37
C ALA A 24 10.87 -9.15 6.92
N ILE A 25 9.79 -9.94 6.92
CA ILE A 25 8.52 -9.51 7.53
C ILE A 25 8.82 -9.12 8.98
N PRO A 26 8.42 -7.91 9.41
CA PRO A 26 8.63 -7.45 10.79
C PRO A 26 8.00 -8.40 11.81
N PRO A 27 8.57 -8.52 13.01
CA PRO A 27 7.97 -9.33 14.06
C PRO A 27 6.67 -8.67 14.57
N PRO A 28 5.71 -9.46 15.10
CA PRO A 28 4.41 -8.92 15.54
C PRO A 28 4.50 -7.81 16.60
N GLU A 29 5.58 -7.77 17.40
CA GLU A 29 5.78 -6.71 18.41
C GLU A 29 6.00 -5.33 17.77
N ASP A 30 6.46 -5.27 16.53
CA ASP A 30 6.73 -4.03 15.79
C ASP A 30 5.56 -3.70 14.84
N ALA A 31 4.39 -3.41 15.43
CA ALA A 31 3.15 -3.19 14.68
C ALA A 31 3.25 -2.01 13.70
N ALA A 32 3.97 -0.95 14.04
CA ALA A 32 4.15 0.21 13.17
C ALA A 32 4.95 -0.17 11.91
N ARG A 33 6.04 -0.92 12.07
CA ARG A 33 6.83 -1.41 10.94
C ARG A 33 6.05 -2.45 10.13
N MET A 34 5.28 -3.33 10.78
CA MET A 34 4.40 -4.28 10.09
C MET A 34 3.41 -3.54 9.19
N ALA A 35 2.76 -2.48 9.69
CA ALA A 35 1.82 -1.68 8.89
C ALA A 35 2.51 -1.03 7.67
N ARG A 36 3.72 -0.46 7.85
CA ARG A 36 4.54 0.10 6.77
C ARG A 36 4.92 -0.95 5.74
N PHE A 37 5.39 -2.10 6.22
CA PHE A 37 5.83 -3.21 5.38
C PHE A 37 4.68 -3.74 4.52
N VAL A 38 3.51 -4.02 5.12
CA VAL A 38 2.36 -4.58 4.39
C VAL A 38 1.83 -3.58 3.37
N LEU A 39 1.69 -2.29 3.72
CA LEU A 39 1.29 -1.28 2.75
C LEU A 39 2.26 -1.26 1.56
N HIS A 40 3.57 -1.23 1.86
CA HIS A 40 4.59 -1.16 0.81
C HIS A 40 4.65 -2.43 -0.05
N ALA A 41 4.31 -3.59 0.51
CA ALA A 41 4.28 -4.86 -0.22
C ALA A 41 3.07 -5.01 -1.15
N CYS A 42 1.99 -4.23 -0.93
CA CYS A 42 0.76 -4.29 -1.71
C CYS A 42 0.75 -3.22 -2.81
N ASP A 43 0.24 -3.57 -3.97
CA ASP A 43 0.04 -2.66 -5.11
C ASP A 43 -1.43 -2.33 -5.37
N TRP A 44 -2.33 -2.89 -4.58
CA TRP A 44 -3.76 -2.60 -4.56
C TRP A 44 -4.33 -2.79 -3.16
N GLY A 45 -5.54 -2.31 -2.92
CA GLY A 45 -6.24 -2.46 -1.65
C GLY A 45 -7.75 -2.39 -1.81
N ALA A 46 -8.48 -2.82 -0.77
CA ALA A 46 -9.92 -2.62 -0.67
C ALA A 46 -10.19 -1.28 0.04
N LEU A 47 -10.77 -0.33 -0.69
CA LEU A 47 -11.20 0.96 -0.16
C LEU A 47 -12.70 0.92 0.09
N ALA A 48 -13.12 1.19 1.33
CA ALA A 48 -14.52 1.30 1.72
C ALA A 48 -14.91 2.76 1.88
N THR A 49 -15.98 3.18 1.20
CA THR A 49 -16.62 4.50 1.24
C THR A 49 -18.01 4.40 1.86
N LEU A 50 -18.67 5.52 2.08
CA LEU A 50 -20.08 5.59 2.43
C LEU A 50 -20.88 5.98 1.19
N SER A 51 -21.69 5.08 0.68
CA SER A 51 -22.42 5.29 -0.56
C SER A 51 -23.30 6.55 -0.50
N ALA A 52 -23.15 7.40 -1.52
CA ALA A 52 -24.01 8.54 -1.80
C ALA A 52 -25.11 8.21 -2.82
N GLN A 53 -25.08 7.00 -3.40
CA GLN A 53 -25.97 6.59 -4.47
C GLN A 53 -27.42 6.48 -4.01
N GLU A 54 -28.36 6.79 -4.90
CA GLU A 54 -29.79 6.69 -4.61
C GLU A 54 -30.18 5.25 -4.21
N GLY A 55 -30.95 5.13 -3.13
CA GLY A 55 -31.34 3.81 -2.57
C GLY A 55 -30.29 3.12 -1.73
N LEU A 56 -29.01 3.57 -1.75
CA LEU A 56 -27.90 2.99 -1.00
C LEU A 56 -27.21 4.00 -0.07
N ARG A 57 -27.76 5.20 0.07
CA ARG A 57 -27.14 6.27 0.85
C ARG A 57 -26.79 5.85 2.27
N GLY A 58 -25.51 6.02 2.64
CA GLY A 58 -24.98 5.67 3.95
C GLY A 58 -24.61 4.20 4.12
N TYR A 59 -24.87 3.34 3.14
CA TYR A 59 -24.35 1.97 3.17
C TYR A 59 -22.85 1.95 2.94
N PRO A 60 -22.09 1.08 3.65
CA PRO A 60 -20.70 0.84 3.32
C PRO A 60 -20.57 0.29 1.89
N PHE A 61 -19.67 0.88 1.11
CA PHE A 61 -19.40 0.47 -0.26
C PHE A 61 -17.90 0.20 -0.41
N ALA A 62 -17.53 -1.06 -0.69
CA ALA A 62 -16.15 -1.48 -0.81
C ALA A 62 -15.80 -1.78 -2.27
N ASN A 63 -14.67 -1.23 -2.73
CA ASN A 63 -14.17 -1.44 -4.09
C ASN A 63 -12.65 -1.60 -4.07
N ILE A 64 -12.09 -2.16 -5.15
CA ILE A 64 -10.66 -2.40 -5.32
C ILE A 64 -10.01 -1.23 -6.04
N PHE A 65 -8.91 -0.73 -5.46
CA PHE A 65 -8.11 0.33 -6.07
C PHE A 65 -6.64 -0.04 -6.10
N SER A 66 -5.99 0.23 -7.22
CA SER A 66 -4.53 0.23 -7.32
C SER A 66 -3.97 1.35 -6.45
N LEU A 67 -2.89 1.07 -5.75
CA LEU A 67 -2.23 2.04 -4.89
C LEU A 67 -0.70 1.92 -4.95
N SER A 68 -0.03 2.95 -4.49
CA SER A 68 1.41 2.92 -4.28
C SER A 68 1.81 3.94 -3.22
N ASP A 69 2.74 3.58 -2.36
CA ASP A 69 3.40 4.51 -1.43
C ASP A 69 4.82 4.90 -1.89
N GLY A 70 5.21 4.46 -3.08
CA GLY A 70 6.52 4.72 -3.69
C GLY A 70 6.99 3.57 -4.59
N PRO A 71 8.14 3.73 -5.23
CA PRO A 71 8.75 2.70 -6.07
C PRO A 71 8.95 1.38 -5.31
N PRO A 72 8.91 0.23 -5.99
CA PRO A 72 9.22 -1.05 -5.36
C PRO A 72 10.66 -1.08 -4.84
N GLY A 73 10.90 -1.80 -3.77
CA GLY A 73 12.21 -1.98 -3.17
C GLY A 73 12.21 -1.73 -1.66
N PRO A 74 13.15 -2.35 -0.95
CA PRO A 74 13.22 -2.24 0.50
C PRO A 74 13.47 -0.79 0.93
N LEU A 75 12.82 -0.33 1.97
CA LEU A 75 12.98 0.98 2.61
C LEU A 75 12.63 2.20 1.74
N SER A 76 11.96 2.01 0.59
CA SER A 76 11.69 3.07 -0.38
C SER A 76 10.29 3.70 -0.27
N GLY A 77 9.37 3.10 0.47
CA GLY A 77 8.00 3.57 0.66
C GLY A 77 7.89 4.81 1.54
N SER A 78 7.07 5.78 1.11
CA SER A 78 6.74 6.97 1.92
C SER A 78 5.79 6.64 3.07
N GLY A 79 4.98 5.59 2.92
CA GLY A 79 3.85 5.24 3.78
C GLY A 79 2.57 6.02 3.47
N VAL A 80 2.59 6.90 2.50
CA VAL A 80 1.39 7.60 2.03
C VAL A 80 0.80 6.82 0.86
N PRO A 81 -0.41 6.24 1.00
CA PRO A 81 -1.07 5.57 -0.12
C PRO A 81 -1.55 6.59 -1.14
N TYR A 82 -1.04 6.54 -2.36
CA TYR A 82 -1.49 7.33 -3.50
C TYR A 82 -2.41 6.52 -4.40
N PHE A 83 -3.35 7.19 -5.05
CA PHE A 83 -4.32 6.66 -6.00
C PHE A 83 -4.35 7.49 -7.29
N TYR A 84 -4.77 6.86 -8.40
CA TYR A 84 -5.08 7.52 -9.66
C TYR A 84 -6.55 7.30 -9.96
N LEU A 85 -7.34 8.35 -9.83
CA LEU A 85 -8.80 8.31 -9.74
C LEU A 85 -9.45 9.14 -10.84
N THR A 86 -10.73 8.87 -11.12
CA THR A 86 -11.58 9.63 -12.02
C THR A 86 -12.95 9.84 -11.40
N ASP A 87 -13.60 10.97 -11.68
CA ASP A 87 -14.95 11.31 -11.24
C ASP A 87 -16.03 10.37 -11.82
N LEU A 88 -15.66 9.54 -12.81
CA LEU A 88 -16.53 8.49 -13.37
C LEU A 88 -16.70 7.29 -12.43
N GLU A 89 -15.82 7.16 -11.43
CA GLU A 89 -15.82 6.05 -10.48
C GLU A 89 -16.83 6.30 -9.36
N ILE A 90 -17.71 5.32 -9.09
CA ILE A 90 -18.76 5.42 -8.06
C ILE A 90 -18.18 5.75 -6.68
N SER A 91 -17.10 5.09 -6.29
CA SER A 91 -16.44 5.35 -4.99
C SER A 91 -15.90 6.78 -4.91
N VAL A 92 -15.47 7.38 -6.04
CA VAL A 92 -15.00 8.76 -6.09
C VAL A 92 -16.17 9.73 -5.91
N GLN A 93 -17.33 9.44 -6.51
CA GLN A 93 -18.57 10.20 -6.30
C GLN A 93 -19.03 10.16 -4.85
N ASP A 94 -18.88 9.00 -4.18
CA ASP A 94 -19.13 8.88 -2.73
C ASP A 94 -18.18 9.77 -1.92
N LEU A 95 -16.88 9.76 -2.28
CA LEU A 95 -15.83 10.53 -1.60
C LEU A 95 -15.99 12.05 -1.77
N GLU A 96 -16.58 12.52 -2.85
CA GLU A 96 -16.93 13.94 -3.04
C GLU A 96 -17.95 14.42 -2.02
N ILE A 97 -18.86 13.54 -1.60
CA ILE A 97 -19.89 13.85 -0.60
C ILE A 97 -19.36 13.63 0.81
N ASN A 98 -18.58 12.57 1.03
CA ASN A 98 -17.95 12.25 2.30
C ASN A 98 -16.60 11.60 2.07
N SER A 99 -15.53 12.34 2.33
CA SER A 99 -14.16 11.90 2.11
C SER A 99 -13.67 10.82 3.08
N ASN A 100 -14.42 10.52 4.14
CA ASN A 100 -14.08 9.46 5.10
C ASN A 100 -14.10 8.10 4.42
N ALA A 101 -13.04 7.33 4.67
CA ALA A 101 -12.88 6.00 4.09
C ALA A 101 -12.06 5.08 5.00
N SER A 102 -12.13 3.79 4.72
CA SER A 102 -11.21 2.80 5.28
C SER A 102 -10.52 2.06 4.15
N LEU A 103 -9.19 1.94 4.24
CA LEU A 103 -8.37 1.20 3.29
C LEU A 103 -7.82 -0.05 3.97
N THR A 104 -8.07 -1.22 3.39
CA THR A 104 -7.54 -2.50 3.87
C THR A 104 -6.52 -3.05 2.88
N VAL A 105 -5.35 -3.41 3.41
CA VAL A 105 -4.31 -4.17 2.71
C VAL A 105 -3.88 -5.37 3.56
N SER A 106 -3.39 -6.44 2.92
CA SER A 106 -3.02 -7.67 3.62
C SER A 106 -1.89 -8.41 2.91
N LEU A 107 -1.08 -9.15 3.68
CA LEU A 107 -0.13 -10.09 3.10
C LEU A 107 -0.81 -11.20 2.27
N ALA A 108 -2.12 -11.39 2.41
CA ALA A 108 -2.90 -12.28 1.54
C ALA A 108 -2.88 -11.84 0.06
N GLN A 109 -2.62 -10.56 -0.21
CA GLN A 109 -2.47 -10.01 -1.57
C GLN A 109 -1.11 -10.32 -2.19
N THR A 110 -0.18 -10.85 -1.39
CA THR A 110 1.17 -11.25 -1.80
C THR A 110 1.27 -12.78 -1.90
N PRO A 111 2.33 -13.34 -2.51
CA PRO A 111 2.58 -14.77 -2.50
C PRO A 111 2.83 -15.38 -1.11
N TYR A 112 3.06 -14.55 -0.08
CA TYR A 112 3.48 -14.99 1.25
C TYR A 112 2.51 -15.99 1.88
N CYS A 113 1.25 -15.63 2.01
CA CYS A 113 0.25 -16.47 2.70
C CYS A 113 0.04 -17.80 1.97
N LYS A 114 -0.07 -17.74 0.63
CA LYS A 114 -0.19 -18.95 -0.19
C LYS A 114 1.03 -19.87 -0.04
N LYS A 115 2.24 -19.32 -0.04
CA LYS A 115 3.49 -20.07 0.14
C LYS A 115 3.54 -20.77 1.49
N HIS A 116 3.03 -20.12 2.55
CA HIS A 116 3.02 -20.67 3.91
C HIS A 116 1.75 -21.46 4.23
N LYS A 117 0.83 -21.61 3.26
CA LYS A 117 -0.47 -22.29 3.43
C LYS A 117 -1.34 -21.65 4.53
N TYR A 118 -1.22 -20.33 4.68
CA TYR A 118 -2.11 -19.57 5.55
C TYR A 118 -3.38 -19.20 4.78
N ASP A 119 -4.53 -19.35 5.44
CA ASP A 119 -5.79 -18.82 4.95
C ASP A 119 -5.73 -17.28 4.94
N PRO A 120 -6.35 -16.59 3.96
CA PRO A 120 -6.39 -15.13 3.93
C PRO A 120 -6.92 -14.48 5.22
N GLN A 121 -7.80 -15.14 5.96
CA GLN A 121 -8.36 -14.64 7.22
C GLN A 121 -7.43 -14.92 8.42
N ASN A 122 -6.41 -15.77 8.27
CA ASN A 122 -5.47 -16.06 9.33
C ASN A 122 -4.68 -14.80 9.74
N PRO A 123 -4.60 -14.44 11.03
CA PRO A 123 -3.83 -13.26 11.47
C PRO A 123 -2.38 -13.24 11.01
N LEU A 124 -1.75 -14.41 10.82
CA LEU A 124 -0.39 -14.50 10.25
C LEU A 124 -0.29 -14.02 8.81
N CYS A 125 -1.42 -13.79 8.14
CA CYS A 125 -1.52 -13.08 6.86
C CYS A 125 -1.63 -11.57 7.04
N ALA A 126 -1.17 -11.00 8.09
CA ALA A 126 -1.25 -9.63 8.56
C ALA A 126 -2.24 -8.76 7.78
N HIS A 127 -3.26 -8.25 8.47
CA HIS A 127 -4.24 -7.31 7.92
C HIS A 127 -3.98 -5.94 8.49
N ILE A 128 -3.90 -4.94 7.62
CA ILE A 128 -3.75 -3.55 8.03
C ILE A 128 -4.98 -2.79 7.54
N ILE A 129 -5.64 -2.11 8.47
CA ILE A 129 -6.82 -1.31 8.18
C ILE A 129 -6.48 0.13 8.53
N PHE A 130 -6.45 0.99 7.53
CA PHE A 130 -6.28 2.44 7.70
C PHE A 130 -7.66 3.09 7.73
N SER A 131 -7.92 3.93 8.71
CA SER A 131 -9.06 4.83 8.73
C SER A 131 -8.58 6.26 8.48
N GLY A 132 -9.34 7.03 7.71
CA GLY A 132 -8.95 8.39 7.35
C GLY A 132 -9.82 8.97 6.26
N ASN A 133 -9.22 9.83 5.43
CA ASN A 133 -9.89 10.45 4.29
C ASN A 133 -9.05 10.41 3.02
N VAL A 134 -9.75 10.29 1.90
CA VAL A 134 -9.14 10.45 0.57
C VAL A 134 -9.22 11.93 0.20
N VAL A 135 -8.06 12.51 -0.17
CA VAL A 135 -7.96 13.90 -0.59
C VAL A 135 -7.20 14.01 -1.90
N LYS A 136 -7.62 14.96 -2.74
CA LYS A 136 -6.91 15.28 -3.98
C LYS A 136 -5.52 15.82 -3.67
N VAL A 137 -4.53 15.36 -4.42
CA VAL A 137 -3.15 15.82 -4.30
C VAL A 137 -3.02 17.21 -4.93
N ASN A 138 -2.32 18.11 -4.26
CA ASN A 138 -2.02 19.44 -4.81
C ASN A 138 -0.87 19.39 -5.84
N ASP A 139 -0.69 20.48 -6.60
CA ASP A 139 0.30 20.54 -7.69
C ASP A 139 1.74 20.28 -7.23
N SER A 140 2.09 20.70 -6.00
CA SER A 140 3.45 20.50 -5.46
C SER A 140 3.76 19.04 -5.15
N GLU A 141 2.74 18.21 -4.90
CA GLU A 141 2.86 16.79 -4.57
C GLU A 141 2.54 15.86 -5.76
N ALA A 142 1.90 16.40 -6.82
CA ALA A 142 1.46 15.61 -7.98
C ALA A 142 2.59 14.81 -8.64
N GLY A 143 3.79 15.38 -8.72
CA GLY A 143 4.98 14.71 -9.26
C GLY A 143 5.41 13.48 -8.43
N LEU A 144 5.28 13.54 -7.10
CA LEU A 144 5.57 12.41 -6.21
C LEU A 144 4.51 11.31 -6.37
N ALA A 145 3.24 11.67 -6.37
CA ALA A 145 2.13 10.73 -6.55
C ALA A 145 2.24 10.01 -7.90
N LYS A 146 2.51 10.75 -8.99
CA LYS A 146 2.74 10.19 -10.32
C LYS A 146 3.89 9.19 -10.32
N LYS A 147 5.05 9.58 -9.78
CA LYS A 147 6.22 8.70 -9.70
C LYS A 147 5.94 7.45 -8.88
N ALA A 148 5.27 7.58 -7.74
CA ALA A 148 4.90 6.46 -6.89
C ALA A 148 4.00 5.47 -7.64
N LEU A 149 2.90 5.94 -8.22
CA LEU A 149 1.91 5.08 -8.90
C LEU A 149 2.47 4.45 -10.17
N PHE A 150 3.05 5.24 -11.07
CA PHE A 150 3.47 4.74 -12.39
C PHE A 150 4.74 3.89 -12.33
N SER A 151 5.48 3.90 -11.21
CA SER A 151 6.54 2.93 -10.97
C SER A 151 6.04 1.51 -10.69
N ARG A 152 4.80 1.37 -10.23
CA ARG A 152 4.14 0.08 -9.95
C ARG A 152 3.08 -0.28 -10.98
N HIS A 153 2.43 0.73 -11.55
CA HIS A 153 1.31 0.62 -12.50
C HIS A 153 1.62 1.42 -13.77
N PRO A 154 2.66 1.03 -14.55
CA PRO A 154 3.07 1.79 -15.74
C PRO A 154 1.99 1.87 -16.82
N GLU A 155 1.07 0.91 -16.87
CA GLU A 155 -0.08 0.90 -17.79
C GLU A 155 -1.04 2.08 -17.60
N MET A 156 -1.09 2.67 -16.41
CA MET A 156 -1.94 3.85 -16.12
C MET A 156 -1.57 5.07 -16.99
N GLU A 157 -0.32 5.18 -17.45
CA GLU A 157 0.09 6.26 -18.36
C GLU A 157 -0.65 6.22 -19.71
N SER A 158 -1.12 5.04 -20.09
CA SER A 158 -1.83 4.80 -21.36
C SER A 158 -3.36 4.85 -21.25
N TRP A 159 -3.90 5.04 -20.04
CA TRP A 159 -5.34 5.09 -19.83
C TRP A 159 -5.98 6.29 -20.57
N PRO A 160 -7.28 6.19 -20.97
CA PRO A 160 -7.96 7.21 -21.76
C PRO A 160 -7.90 8.59 -21.09
N LYS A 161 -7.38 9.61 -21.78
CA LYS A 161 -7.13 10.94 -21.20
C LYS A 161 -8.39 11.78 -21.00
N ASP A 162 -9.47 11.43 -21.67
CA ASP A 162 -10.79 12.07 -21.59
C ASP A 162 -11.59 11.73 -20.33
N HIS A 163 -11.04 10.88 -19.45
CA HIS A 163 -11.67 10.50 -18.18
C HIS A 163 -11.31 11.43 -17.01
N ASN A 164 -10.64 12.56 -17.23
CA ASN A 164 -10.32 13.55 -16.19
C ASN A 164 -9.58 12.96 -14.97
N TRP A 165 -8.58 12.13 -15.21
CA TRP A 165 -7.79 11.50 -14.17
C TRP A 165 -7.07 12.49 -13.27
N PHE A 166 -7.07 12.22 -11.97
CA PHE A 166 -6.34 13.01 -10.97
C PHE A 166 -5.64 12.10 -9.95
N PHE A 167 -4.62 12.64 -9.30
CA PHE A 167 -3.95 11.98 -8.18
C PHE A 167 -4.64 12.32 -6.87
N ALA A 168 -4.82 11.30 -6.02
CA ALA A 168 -5.32 11.44 -4.67
C ALA A 168 -4.40 10.69 -3.69
N LYS A 169 -4.52 11.00 -2.41
CA LYS A 169 -3.82 10.30 -1.32
C LYS A 169 -4.78 9.97 -0.18
N PHE A 170 -4.42 8.97 0.59
CA PHE A 170 -5.10 8.62 1.82
C PHE A 170 -4.41 9.33 3.01
N ASN A 171 -5.10 10.27 3.64
CA ASN A 171 -4.68 10.87 4.89
C ASN A 171 -5.07 9.93 6.03
N ILE A 172 -4.09 9.31 6.66
CA ILE A 172 -4.28 8.32 7.72
C ILE A 172 -4.57 9.04 9.03
N THR A 173 -5.64 8.64 9.73
CA THR A 173 -5.99 9.12 11.07
C THR A 173 -5.87 8.05 12.14
N CYS A 174 -6.01 6.77 11.76
CA CYS A 174 -5.88 5.63 12.67
C CYS A 174 -5.44 4.40 11.88
N ILE A 175 -4.62 3.55 12.49
CA ILE A 175 -4.15 2.30 11.90
C ILE A 175 -4.47 1.15 12.84
N TRP A 176 -5.08 0.11 12.28
CA TRP A 176 -5.36 -1.15 12.96
C TRP A 176 -4.49 -2.24 12.36
N VAL A 177 -3.82 -3.00 13.20
CA VAL A 177 -2.91 -4.08 12.80
C VAL A 177 -3.38 -5.38 13.43
N LEU A 178 -3.70 -6.35 12.60
CA LEU A 178 -3.98 -7.74 12.99
C LEU A 178 -2.92 -8.61 12.31
N ASP A 179 -1.91 -9.03 13.04
CA ASP A 179 -0.73 -9.74 12.52
C ASP A 179 -0.36 -10.99 13.34
N TYR A 180 -1.10 -11.25 14.44
CA TYR A 180 -0.92 -12.40 15.29
C TYR A 180 -2.17 -12.74 16.10
N PHE A 181 -2.27 -13.98 16.58
CA PHE A 181 -3.31 -14.39 17.53
C PHE A 181 -3.07 -13.72 18.87
N GLY A 182 -3.88 -12.78 19.24
CA GLY A 182 -3.70 -11.97 20.46
C GLY A 182 -4.48 -10.67 20.43
N GLY A 183 -5.15 -10.42 19.32
CA GLY A 183 -6.02 -9.28 19.16
C GLY A 183 -5.47 -8.21 18.24
N LEU A 184 -6.29 -7.20 18.08
CA LEU A 184 -6.05 -6.04 17.24
C LEU A 184 -5.15 -5.04 17.97
N LYS A 185 -4.13 -4.54 17.29
CA LYS A 185 -3.26 -3.46 17.79
C LYS A 185 -3.61 -2.15 17.09
N THR A 186 -3.47 -1.06 17.82
CA THR A 186 -3.63 0.29 17.27
C THR A 186 -2.26 0.92 17.12
N VAL A 187 -2.04 1.63 16.01
CA VAL A 187 -0.82 2.39 15.74
C VAL A 187 -1.24 3.82 15.39
N THR A 188 -0.60 4.81 16.00
CA THR A 188 -0.84 6.21 15.66
C THR A 188 -0.16 6.59 14.35
N PRO A 189 -0.62 7.64 13.64
CA PRO A 189 0.09 8.15 12.47
C PRO A 189 1.54 8.53 12.76
N GLU A 190 1.82 9.10 13.94
CA GLU A 190 3.17 9.49 14.37
C GLU A 190 4.10 8.27 14.47
N GLU A 191 3.66 7.20 15.14
CA GLU A 191 4.40 5.93 15.23
C GLU A 191 4.63 5.33 13.83
N TYR A 192 3.59 5.30 13.01
CA TYR A 192 3.61 4.78 11.66
C TYR A 192 4.62 5.49 10.76
N TYR A 193 4.62 6.84 10.76
CA TYR A 193 5.55 7.62 9.92
C TYR A 193 6.96 7.72 10.50
N SER A 194 7.17 7.37 11.77
CA SER A 194 8.51 7.36 12.39
C SER A 194 9.39 6.20 11.94
N VAL A 195 8.81 5.13 11.39
CA VAL A 195 9.52 3.92 10.96
C VAL A 195 9.54 3.79 9.43
N LYS A 196 10.41 2.91 8.94
CA LYS A 196 10.48 2.52 7.52
C LYS A 196 9.91 1.10 7.32
N PRO A 197 9.44 0.77 6.09
CA PRO A 197 8.95 -0.57 5.78
C PRO A 197 10.01 -1.64 5.94
#